data_3b69c1dda0f79ef1ec0b98f281b0a043
#
_entry.id   3b69c1dda0f79ef1ec0b98f281b0a043
#
_cell.length_a   1.000
_cell.length_b   1.000
_cell.length_c   1.000
_cell.angle_alpha   90.00
_cell.angle_beta   90.00
_cell.angle_gamma   90.00
#
_symmetry.space_group_name_H-M   'P 1'
#
loop_
_entity.id
_entity.type
_entity.pdbx_description
1 polymer ?
#
loop_
_entity_poly.entity_id
_entity_poly.type
_entity_poly.pdbx_seq_one_letter_code
_entity_poly.pdbx_strand_id
1 'polypeptide(L)'
;MYEKQANPTKNRAPMIRYHSHKQLSLAEFDWPFQTALDENNRWVKMSQCIPWDALAEGYYQDLSMTQGRPSKDARLVIGAVIIKHKLCLSDEETVAQIQENPYLQYFVGLAGYQMEAPFAPSLFVEIRKRMGQGVFEIFQGAIIDAMEEAKVKKKSPSQGGHSPSEQAPEDNDDDPPTASGGTPQEEEHRGKLILDATVAPQAIRYPTDLSLLNEARAFSEKVIDELYSKTDGKKKPRTYREKARKAFLAIVKQRRPSGKVRRRGIKQQLQYLRRNLGHIERLLEHWPEGTPMPLPRWLLYRYWVIQHVYAQQWEMYQNKSRCCDDRIVSISQPYVRPIVRGKLDKPVEFGSKLSVSLTGDGVACVDHLRWDAFHEGGDLESQVGAYRARHGHYPEAVLGDPVYGTQANRRYLKGHGIRFAGKPLGRPKKVTEANREELKRLKAQRREEYLQRIPNEGKFGQGKNGYNLNYIRA
;
A
#
# COMPACT_ATOMS: atom_id res chain seq x y z
N MET A 1 32.47 35.09 41.81
CA MET A 1 32.63 34.35 40.57
C MET A 1 32.42 32.88 40.86
N TYR A 2 31.26 32.34 40.58
CA TYR A 2 30.99 30.89 40.70
C TYR A 2 31.20 30.29 39.33
N GLU A 3 32.24 29.52 39.13
CA GLU A 3 32.47 28.69 37.97
C GLU A 3 31.39 27.61 37.92
N LYS A 4 30.56 27.65 36.90
CA LYS A 4 29.65 26.54 36.54
C LYS A 4 30.51 25.38 36.03
N GLN A 5 30.72 24.37 36.87
CA GLN A 5 31.23 23.08 36.43
C GLN A 5 30.31 22.54 35.34
N ALA A 6 30.83 22.41 34.12
CA ALA A 6 30.14 21.75 33.01
C ALA A 6 29.88 20.28 33.39
N ASN A 7 28.62 19.91 33.48
CA ASN A 7 28.24 18.51 33.63
C ASN A 7 28.86 17.68 32.48
N PRO A 8 29.51 16.57 32.75
CA PRO A 8 30.04 15.71 31.70
C PRO A 8 28.88 15.25 30.82
N THR A 9 28.98 15.54 29.53
CA THR A 9 28.06 15.05 28.49
C THR A 9 28.01 13.54 28.60
N LYS A 10 26.94 13.00 29.16
CA LYS A 10 26.66 11.56 29.11
C LYS A 10 26.71 11.16 27.65
N ASN A 11 27.68 10.36 27.25
CA ASN A 11 27.77 9.76 25.93
C ASN A 11 26.43 9.04 25.68
N ARG A 12 25.56 9.67 24.87
CA ARG A 12 24.32 9.04 24.47
C ARG A 12 24.72 7.89 23.56
N ALA A 13 24.30 6.68 23.90
CA ALA A 13 24.49 5.52 23.04
C ALA A 13 23.92 5.80 21.63
N PRO A 14 24.59 5.36 20.56
CA PRO A 14 24.12 5.56 19.18
C PRO A 14 22.70 5.02 19.02
N MET A 15 21.88 5.67 18.19
CA MET A 15 20.50 5.26 17.95
C MET A 15 20.39 3.91 17.24
N ILE A 16 21.35 3.61 16.37
CA ILE A 16 21.40 2.35 15.63
C ILE A 16 22.18 1.34 16.45
N ARG A 17 21.53 0.21 16.77
CA ARG A 17 22.12 -0.93 17.46
C ARG A 17 21.90 -2.18 16.62
N TYR A 18 22.33 -2.14 15.37
CA TYR A 18 22.29 -3.30 14.50
C TYR A 18 23.62 -4.03 14.54
N HIS A 19 23.56 -5.30 14.85
CA HIS A 19 24.67 -6.23 14.64
C HIS A 19 24.27 -7.12 13.47
N SER A 20 25.12 -7.23 12.44
CA SER A 20 24.88 -8.13 11.33
C SER A 20 24.79 -9.56 11.85
N HIS A 21 23.60 -10.11 11.77
CA HIS A 21 23.37 -11.52 12.08
C HIS A 21 23.40 -12.31 10.78
N LYS A 22 24.57 -12.55 10.23
CA LYS A 22 24.72 -13.64 9.26
C LYS A 22 24.24 -14.90 9.96
N GLN A 23 22.94 -15.06 9.98
CA GLN A 23 22.21 -16.21 10.49
C GLN A 23 22.70 -16.74 11.85
N LEU A 24 21.97 -16.43 12.91
CA LEU A 24 22.11 -17.19 14.16
C LEU A 24 21.99 -18.67 13.81
N SER A 25 23.03 -19.47 14.08
CA SER A 25 22.91 -20.89 13.98
C SER A 25 21.88 -21.37 15.02
N LEU A 26 21.09 -22.40 14.67
CA LEU A 26 20.13 -22.95 15.64
C LEU A 26 20.82 -23.45 16.92
N ALA A 27 22.07 -23.88 16.81
CA ALA A 27 22.87 -24.33 17.95
C ALA A 27 23.26 -23.17 18.91
N GLU A 28 23.31 -21.93 18.43
CA GLU A 28 23.63 -20.76 19.24
C GLU A 28 22.39 -20.10 19.86
N PHE A 29 21.17 -20.57 19.53
CA PHE A 29 19.94 -20.09 20.16
C PHE A 29 19.78 -20.74 21.54
N ASP A 30 19.92 -19.94 22.60
CA ASP A 30 19.77 -20.39 23.98
C ASP A 30 18.30 -20.76 24.27
N TRP A 31 18.07 -22.03 24.49
CA TRP A 31 16.76 -22.66 24.65
C TRP A 31 16.69 -23.42 25.95
N PRO A 32 15.72 -23.15 26.85
CA PRO A 32 15.68 -23.72 28.20
C PRO A 32 15.32 -25.20 28.25
N PHE A 33 14.99 -25.83 27.12
CA PHE A 33 14.65 -27.23 27.05
C PHE A 33 15.78 -28.06 26.43
N GLN A 34 15.82 -29.35 26.71
CA GLN A 34 16.88 -30.27 26.25
C GLN A 34 16.91 -30.53 24.73
N THR A 35 15.87 -30.11 24.02
CA THR A 35 15.73 -30.32 22.57
C THR A 35 15.99 -29.04 21.80
N ALA A 36 16.78 -29.11 20.72
CA ALA A 36 16.97 -27.97 19.81
C ALA A 36 15.66 -27.61 19.07
N LEU A 37 15.59 -26.39 18.54
CA LEU A 37 14.50 -25.98 17.66
C LEU A 37 14.52 -26.83 16.36
N ASP A 38 13.34 -27.18 15.85
CA ASP A 38 13.21 -27.94 14.61
C ASP A 38 13.60 -27.08 13.39
N GLU A 39 14.62 -27.52 12.68
CA GLU A 39 15.11 -26.88 11.44
C GLU A 39 14.05 -26.83 10.34
N ASN A 40 13.10 -27.77 10.34
CA ASN A 40 12.03 -27.85 9.36
C ASN A 40 10.88 -26.90 9.64
N ASN A 41 10.89 -26.22 10.79
CA ASN A 41 9.86 -25.24 11.12
C ASN A 41 9.84 -24.11 10.08
N ARG A 42 8.62 -23.70 9.69
CA ARG A 42 8.40 -22.67 8.68
C ARG A 42 9.08 -21.33 9.00
N TRP A 43 9.18 -20.95 10.28
CA TRP A 43 9.79 -19.69 10.70
C TRP A 43 11.31 -19.75 10.61
N VAL A 44 11.90 -20.92 10.92
CA VAL A 44 13.32 -21.16 10.74
C VAL A 44 13.68 -21.07 9.25
N LYS A 45 12.97 -21.83 8.40
CA LYS A 45 13.18 -21.77 6.93
C LYS A 45 12.98 -20.37 6.36
N MET A 46 11.96 -19.64 6.82
CA MET A 46 11.69 -18.29 6.35
C MET A 46 12.78 -17.32 6.79
N SER A 47 13.31 -17.46 8.01
CA SER A 47 14.40 -16.59 8.49
C SER A 47 15.68 -16.71 7.65
N GLN A 48 15.90 -17.87 7.06
CA GLN A 48 17.05 -18.15 6.18
C GLN A 48 16.93 -17.54 4.79
N CYS A 49 15.71 -17.29 4.33
CA CYS A 49 15.45 -16.72 2.99
C CYS A 49 15.41 -15.19 2.97
N ILE A 50 15.33 -14.54 4.14
CA ILE A 50 15.19 -13.09 4.23
C ILE A 50 16.57 -12.42 4.26
N PRO A 51 16.83 -11.43 3.37
CA PRO A 51 18.10 -10.70 3.35
C PRO A 51 18.12 -9.64 4.46
N TRP A 52 18.27 -10.08 5.72
CA TRP A 52 18.12 -9.22 6.92
C TRP A 52 19.03 -8.00 6.92
N ASP A 53 20.29 -8.13 6.46
CA ASP A 53 21.24 -7.03 6.45
C ASP A 53 20.82 -5.92 5.50
N ALA A 54 20.39 -6.26 4.28
CA ALA A 54 19.89 -5.29 3.30
C ALA A 54 18.58 -4.62 3.76
N LEU A 55 17.68 -5.39 4.40
CA LEU A 55 16.47 -4.80 4.97
C LEU A 55 16.78 -3.88 6.15
N ALA A 56 17.76 -4.22 6.98
CA ALA A 56 18.19 -3.38 8.10
C ALA A 56 18.80 -2.07 7.62
N GLU A 57 19.63 -2.12 6.59
CA GLU A 57 20.22 -0.93 5.97
C GLU A 57 19.11 0.03 5.47
N GLY A 58 18.13 -0.48 4.73
CA GLY A 58 16.98 0.31 4.29
C GLY A 58 16.14 0.87 5.44
N TYR A 59 15.98 0.13 6.55
CA TYR A 59 15.25 0.60 7.72
C TYR A 59 15.98 1.72 8.47
N TYR A 60 17.32 1.69 8.52
CA TYR A 60 18.12 2.66 9.23
C TYR A 60 18.44 3.91 8.42
N GLN A 61 18.18 3.94 7.13
CA GLN A 61 18.58 5.01 6.21
C GLN A 61 18.17 6.42 6.69
N ASP A 62 16.97 6.55 7.27
CA ASP A 62 16.43 7.82 7.77
C ASP A 62 16.61 8.02 9.27
N LEU A 63 17.36 7.13 9.96
CA LEU A 63 17.58 7.23 11.40
C LEU A 63 18.90 7.90 11.73
N SER A 64 18.88 8.77 12.78
CA SER A 64 20.10 9.40 13.27
C SER A 64 20.99 8.41 14.01
N MET A 65 22.27 8.41 13.70
CA MET A 65 23.28 7.63 14.42
C MET A 65 23.71 8.28 15.74
N THR A 66 23.47 9.58 15.93
CA THR A 66 24.06 10.37 16.99
C THR A 66 23.07 10.97 17.98
N GLN A 67 21.80 11.07 17.64
CA GLN A 67 20.79 11.76 18.44
C GLN A 67 19.56 10.90 18.75
N GLY A 68 19.04 11.00 19.96
CA GLY A 68 17.80 10.42 20.41
C GLY A 68 17.94 9.13 21.22
N ARG A 69 16.80 8.48 21.51
CA ARG A 69 16.77 7.17 22.20
C ARG A 69 17.23 6.08 21.22
N PRO A 70 18.07 5.13 21.67
CA PRO A 70 18.46 3.98 20.85
C PRO A 70 17.24 3.25 20.27
N SER A 71 17.27 2.97 18.97
CA SER A 71 16.25 2.16 18.31
C SER A 71 16.33 0.70 18.79
N LYS A 72 15.21 -0.03 18.68
CA LYS A 72 15.25 -1.48 18.73
C LYS A 72 15.97 -2.00 17.48
N ASP A 73 16.53 -3.20 17.58
CA ASP A 73 17.17 -3.88 16.45
C ASP A 73 16.25 -3.95 15.23
N ALA A 74 16.79 -3.73 14.02
CA ALA A 74 15.99 -3.71 12.79
C ALA A 74 15.34 -5.06 12.51
N ARG A 75 16.06 -6.17 12.73
CA ARG A 75 15.51 -7.51 12.53
C ARG A 75 14.33 -7.77 13.47
N LEU A 76 14.42 -7.32 14.73
CA LEU A 76 13.31 -7.41 15.67
C LEU A 76 12.07 -6.65 15.16
N VAL A 77 12.28 -5.42 14.67
CA VAL A 77 11.18 -4.57 14.17
C VAL A 77 10.57 -5.11 12.89
N ILE A 78 11.40 -5.42 11.90
CA ILE A 78 10.96 -5.93 10.59
C ILE A 78 10.31 -7.30 10.74
N GLY A 79 10.94 -8.19 11.53
CA GLY A 79 10.40 -9.51 11.84
C GLY A 79 9.05 -9.44 12.53
N ALA A 80 8.87 -8.54 13.48
CA ALA A 80 7.57 -8.34 14.14
C ALA A 80 6.48 -7.86 13.16
N VAL A 81 6.83 -6.97 12.22
CA VAL A 81 5.89 -6.54 11.15
C VAL A 81 5.52 -7.72 10.24
N ILE A 82 6.49 -8.55 9.86
CA ILE A 82 6.22 -9.75 9.05
C ILE A 82 5.30 -10.72 9.80
N ILE A 83 5.57 -11.02 11.08
CA ILE A 83 4.74 -11.89 11.91
C ILE A 83 3.31 -11.35 11.99
N LYS A 84 3.18 -10.05 12.32
CA LYS A 84 1.88 -9.39 12.42
C LYS A 84 1.02 -9.58 11.17
N HIS A 85 1.59 -9.30 10.02
CA HIS A 85 0.86 -9.41 8.75
C HIS A 85 0.65 -10.87 8.31
N LYS A 86 1.63 -11.74 8.55
CA LYS A 86 1.53 -13.16 8.20
C LYS A 86 0.47 -13.90 9.00
N LEU A 87 0.28 -13.52 10.26
CA LEU A 87 -0.69 -14.13 11.17
C LEU A 87 -1.95 -13.27 11.35
N CYS A 88 -2.03 -12.10 10.71
CA CYS A 88 -3.17 -11.17 10.79
C CYS A 88 -3.52 -10.73 12.23
N LEU A 89 -2.49 -10.46 13.06
CA LEU A 89 -2.63 -10.16 14.48
C LEU A 89 -2.81 -8.65 14.76
N SER A 90 -3.33 -8.31 15.94
CA SER A 90 -3.26 -6.96 16.52
C SER A 90 -1.82 -6.62 16.96
N ASP A 91 -1.57 -5.38 17.33
CA ASP A 91 -0.26 -4.96 17.87
C ASP A 91 0.06 -5.69 19.19
N GLU A 92 -0.92 -5.78 20.08
CA GLU A 92 -0.81 -6.46 21.37
C GLU A 92 -0.61 -7.97 21.19
N GLU A 93 -1.44 -8.59 20.37
CA GLU A 93 -1.35 -10.02 20.09
C GLU A 93 -0.03 -10.40 19.42
N THR A 94 0.52 -9.54 18.55
CA THR A 94 1.83 -9.80 17.93
C THR A 94 2.94 -9.86 18.97
N VAL A 95 2.95 -8.94 19.92
CA VAL A 95 3.95 -8.92 20.99
C VAL A 95 3.80 -10.14 21.89
N ALA A 96 2.56 -10.50 22.28
CA ALA A 96 2.27 -11.68 23.06
C ALA A 96 2.73 -12.98 22.37
N GLN A 97 2.43 -13.12 21.07
CA GLN A 97 2.85 -14.27 20.27
C GLN A 97 4.37 -14.38 20.15
N ILE A 98 5.10 -13.28 20.01
CA ILE A 98 6.57 -13.30 20.02
C ILE A 98 7.09 -13.68 21.40
N GLN A 99 6.48 -13.18 22.48
CA GLN A 99 6.87 -13.50 23.85
C GLN A 99 6.70 -14.98 24.19
N GLU A 100 5.63 -15.62 23.72
CA GLU A 100 5.26 -17.00 24.04
C GLU A 100 5.95 -18.04 23.18
N ASN A 101 6.36 -17.68 21.94
CA ASN A 101 6.76 -18.65 20.92
C ASN A 101 8.26 -18.55 20.60
N PRO A 102 9.07 -19.56 20.94
CA PRO A 102 10.51 -19.57 20.71
C PRO A 102 10.90 -19.48 19.23
N TYR A 103 10.12 -20.06 18.32
CA TYR A 103 10.36 -19.94 16.88
C TYR A 103 10.17 -18.51 16.36
N LEU A 104 9.22 -17.76 16.94
CA LEU A 104 9.05 -16.35 16.61
C LEU A 104 10.17 -15.50 17.21
N GLN A 105 10.64 -15.84 18.42
CA GLN A 105 11.80 -15.19 19.03
C GLN A 105 13.07 -15.41 18.20
N TYR A 106 13.33 -16.62 17.77
CA TYR A 106 14.41 -16.94 16.83
C TYR A 106 14.28 -16.15 15.51
N PHE A 107 13.08 -16.11 14.96
CA PHE A 107 12.81 -15.41 13.70
C PHE A 107 13.14 -13.92 13.79
N VAL A 108 12.77 -13.26 14.86
CA VAL A 108 13.06 -11.84 15.08
C VAL A 108 14.49 -11.57 15.55
N GLY A 109 15.33 -12.59 15.67
CA GLY A 109 16.77 -12.45 15.95
C GLY A 109 17.13 -12.29 17.42
N LEU A 110 16.29 -12.77 18.34
CA LEU A 110 16.69 -12.85 19.75
C LEU A 110 17.75 -13.96 19.92
N ALA A 111 18.75 -13.70 20.77
CA ALA A 111 19.85 -14.65 21.00
C ALA A 111 19.41 -15.88 21.79
N GLY A 112 18.30 -15.82 22.52
CA GLY A 112 17.75 -16.93 23.26
C GLY A 112 16.31 -16.69 23.68
N TYR A 113 15.68 -17.71 24.25
CA TYR A 113 14.32 -17.60 24.73
C TYR A 113 14.23 -16.70 25.96
N GLN A 114 13.34 -15.74 25.91
CA GLN A 114 13.05 -14.84 27.01
C GLN A 114 11.56 -14.78 27.31
N MET A 115 11.21 -14.68 28.59
CA MET A 115 9.81 -14.60 29.03
C MET A 115 9.28 -13.16 29.02
N GLU A 116 10.14 -12.17 28.87
CA GLU A 116 9.74 -10.77 28.83
C GLU A 116 9.32 -10.35 27.43
N ALA A 117 8.34 -9.43 27.34
CA ALA A 117 7.93 -8.86 26.07
C ALA A 117 9.11 -8.11 25.41
N PRO A 118 9.40 -8.36 24.12
CA PRO A 118 10.56 -7.77 23.45
C PRO A 118 10.46 -6.23 23.33
N PHE A 119 9.23 -5.71 23.28
CA PHE A 119 8.92 -4.29 23.30
C PHE A 119 7.43 -4.05 23.63
N ALA A 120 7.08 -2.80 23.95
CA ALA A 120 5.68 -2.44 24.20
C ALA A 120 4.87 -2.36 22.88
N PRO A 121 3.61 -2.83 22.83
CA PRO A 121 2.77 -2.80 21.62
C PRO A 121 2.65 -1.41 20.98
N SER A 122 2.71 -0.33 21.79
CA SER A 122 2.69 1.05 21.30
C SER A 122 3.84 1.39 20.34
N LEU A 123 4.93 0.61 20.34
CA LEU A 123 6.04 0.80 19.40
C LEU A 123 5.60 0.64 17.95
N PHE A 124 4.58 -0.19 17.66
CA PHE A 124 4.05 -0.35 16.30
C PHE A 124 3.50 0.97 15.71
N VAL A 125 3.06 1.91 16.54
CA VAL A 125 2.64 3.24 16.07
C VAL A 125 3.84 4.00 15.48
N GLU A 126 4.99 3.95 16.15
CA GLU A 126 6.23 4.59 15.67
C GLU A 126 6.82 3.83 14.47
N ILE A 127 6.76 2.50 14.48
CA ILE A 127 7.19 1.67 13.34
C ILE A 127 6.41 2.05 12.08
N ARG A 128 5.08 2.14 12.14
CA ARG A 128 4.24 2.52 11.00
C ARG A 128 4.55 3.93 10.47
N LYS A 129 4.95 4.86 11.32
CA LYS A 129 5.36 6.21 10.89
C LYS A 129 6.70 6.20 10.16
N ARG A 130 7.64 5.34 10.58
CA ARG A 130 8.99 5.23 10.02
C ARG A 130 9.02 4.40 8.74
N MET A 131 8.25 3.31 8.68
CA MET A 131 8.16 2.44 7.52
C MET A 131 7.17 3.00 6.50
N GLY A 132 7.55 4.10 5.83
CA GLY A 132 6.80 4.68 4.72
C GLY A 132 6.98 3.89 3.42
N GLN A 133 6.37 4.36 2.34
CA GLN A 133 6.42 3.72 1.02
C GLN A 133 7.86 3.51 0.53
N GLY A 134 8.75 4.50 0.68
CA GLY A 134 10.15 4.39 0.23
C GLY A 134 10.91 3.26 0.91
N VAL A 135 10.70 3.03 2.22
CA VAL A 135 11.34 1.90 2.94
C VAL A 135 10.85 0.56 2.39
N PHE A 136 9.56 0.44 2.06
CA PHE A 136 9.03 -0.79 1.45
C PHE A 136 9.52 -1.00 0.02
N GLU A 137 9.78 0.05 -0.75
CA GLU A 137 10.41 -0.04 -2.08
C GLU A 137 11.84 -0.58 -1.99
N ILE A 138 12.62 -0.11 -1.01
CA ILE A 138 13.97 -0.64 -0.73
C ILE A 138 13.89 -2.11 -0.31
N PHE A 139 12.96 -2.47 0.58
CA PHE A 139 12.77 -3.86 0.99
C PHE A 139 12.42 -4.76 -0.19
N GLN A 140 11.60 -4.27 -1.09
CA GLN A 140 11.20 -5.00 -2.29
C GLN A 140 12.39 -5.25 -3.21
N GLY A 141 13.23 -4.23 -3.44
CA GLY A 141 14.49 -4.37 -4.21
C GLY A 141 15.39 -5.43 -3.59
N ALA A 142 15.70 -5.32 -2.31
CA ALA A 142 16.57 -6.26 -1.60
C ALA A 142 16.06 -7.73 -1.65
N ILE A 143 14.74 -7.93 -1.61
CA ILE A 143 14.14 -9.27 -1.73
C ILE A 143 14.28 -9.81 -3.17
N ILE A 144 14.09 -8.96 -4.18
CA ILE A 144 14.24 -9.34 -5.59
C ILE A 144 15.70 -9.75 -5.87
N ASP A 145 16.66 -8.92 -5.44
CA ASP A 145 18.10 -9.19 -5.62
C ASP A 145 18.49 -10.52 -4.96
N ALA A 146 18.06 -10.77 -3.73
CA ALA A 146 18.30 -12.03 -3.03
C ALA A 146 17.68 -13.24 -3.75
N MET A 147 16.50 -13.08 -4.36
CA MET A 147 15.86 -14.13 -5.14
C MET A 147 16.62 -14.42 -6.45
N GLU A 148 17.14 -13.40 -7.13
CA GLU A 148 17.92 -13.54 -8.34
C GLU A 148 19.27 -14.22 -8.06
N GLU A 149 19.98 -13.82 -7.01
CA GLU A 149 21.19 -14.51 -6.55
C GLU A 149 20.94 -15.99 -6.23
N ALA A 150 19.84 -16.31 -5.57
CA ALA A 150 19.49 -17.69 -5.26
C ALA A 150 19.22 -18.54 -6.52
N LYS A 151 18.68 -17.93 -7.59
CA LYS A 151 18.48 -18.59 -8.88
C LYS A 151 19.80 -18.85 -9.60
N VAL A 152 20.72 -17.89 -9.58
CA VAL A 152 22.07 -18.02 -10.18
C VAL A 152 22.82 -19.15 -9.49
N LYS A 153 22.82 -19.22 -8.16
CA LYS A 153 23.46 -20.31 -7.37
C LYS A 153 22.87 -21.69 -7.68
N LYS A 154 21.57 -21.78 -7.99
CA LYS A 154 20.93 -23.06 -8.37
C LYS A 154 21.25 -23.48 -9.82
N LYS A 155 21.63 -22.56 -10.70
CA LYS A 155 21.96 -22.85 -12.10
C LYS A 155 23.44 -23.24 -12.31
N SER A 156 24.33 -23.00 -11.33
CA SER A 156 25.71 -23.43 -11.37
C SER A 156 25.76 -24.93 -11.02
N PRO A 157 26.06 -25.83 -11.96
CA PRO A 157 26.21 -27.26 -11.65
C PRO A 157 27.46 -27.45 -10.79
N SER A 158 27.35 -28.23 -9.74
CA SER A 158 28.50 -28.79 -9.05
C SER A 158 29.35 -29.55 -10.10
N GLN A 159 30.57 -29.06 -10.35
CA GLN A 159 31.53 -29.76 -11.19
C GLN A 159 31.85 -31.13 -10.58
N GLY A 160 31.53 -32.17 -11.30
CA GLY A 160 31.86 -33.54 -10.97
C GLY A 160 31.60 -34.48 -12.14
N GLY A 161 32.59 -34.65 -13.04
CA GLY A 161 32.80 -35.89 -13.74
C GLY A 161 32.28 -36.07 -15.17
N HIS A 162 33.28 -36.10 -16.10
CA HIS A 162 33.37 -36.81 -17.37
C HIS A 162 32.60 -36.37 -18.60
N SER A 163 33.44 -35.92 -19.56
CA SER A 163 33.15 -35.83 -21.00
C SER A 163 32.89 -37.21 -21.63
N PRO A 164 32.18 -37.26 -22.76
CA PRO A 164 32.96 -37.43 -24.00
C PRO A 164 32.53 -36.47 -25.14
N SER A 165 33.55 -36.23 -25.96
CA SER A 165 33.59 -35.47 -27.20
C SER A 165 32.64 -35.99 -28.27
N GLU A 166 31.91 -35.10 -28.94
CA GLU A 166 31.53 -35.29 -30.34
C GLU A 166 31.83 -34.01 -31.13
N GLN A 167 32.64 -34.18 -32.16
CA GLN A 167 33.04 -33.19 -33.14
C GLN A 167 31.89 -32.93 -34.11
N ALA A 168 31.67 -31.68 -34.47
CA ALA A 168 30.96 -31.30 -35.67
C ALA A 168 31.81 -30.31 -36.49
N PRO A 169 31.68 -30.28 -37.82
CA PRO A 169 32.75 -29.83 -38.74
C PRO A 169 32.75 -28.30 -38.91
N GLU A 170 33.98 -27.85 -39.19
CA GLU A 170 34.30 -26.48 -39.59
C GLU A 170 33.80 -26.23 -41.01
N ASP A 171 33.10 -25.14 -41.23
CA ASP A 171 33.00 -24.48 -42.52
C ASP A 171 33.64 -23.09 -42.40
N ASN A 172 34.74 -22.94 -43.14
CA ASN A 172 35.43 -21.69 -43.39
C ASN A 172 34.67 -20.90 -44.45
N ASP A 173 34.41 -19.64 -44.19
CA ASP A 173 34.30 -18.60 -45.22
C ASP A 173 34.92 -17.30 -44.70
N ASP A 174 36.05 -16.97 -45.34
CA ASP A 174 36.74 -15.70 -45.22
C ASP A 174 36.00 -14.61 -45.97
N ASP A 175 35.68 -13.50 -45.25
CA ASP A 175 35.59 -12.18 -45.88
C ASP A 175 35.92 -11.07 -44.83
N PRO A 176 36.58 -9.96 -45.25
CA PRO A 176 37.27 -9.05 -44.35
C PRO A 176 36.38 -7.96 -43.78
N PRO A 177 36.79 -7.32 -42.67
CA PRO A 177 35.92 -6.41 -41.91
C PRO A 177 35.85 -5.02 -42.57
N THR A 178 34.64 -4.60 -42.91
CA THR A 178 34.33 -3.20 -43.18
C THR A 178 33.90 -2.51 -41.87
N ALA A 179 34.71 -1.55 -41.47
CA ALA A 179 34.38 -0.65 -40.35
C ALA A 179 33.24 0.28 -40.73
N SER A 180 32.21 0.38 -39.92
CA SER A 180 31.60 1.66 -39.54
C SER A 180 30.27 1.47 -38.79
N GLY A 181 30.09 2.26 -37.77
CA GLY A 181 28.78 2.56 -37.21
C GLY A 181 28.48 1.81 -35.90
N GLY A 182 28.51 2.54 -34.78
CA GLY A 182 28.13 2.05 -33.49
C GLY A 182 26.73 1.42 -33.54
N THR A 183 26.69 0.14 -33.32
CA THR A 183 25.44 -0.63 -33.08
C THR A 183 24.79 -0.08 -31.83
N PRO A 184 23.48 0.27 -31.87
CA PRO A 184 22.74 0.44 -30.64
C PRO A 184 22.87 -0.87 -29.86
N GLN A 185 23.34 -0.82 -28.63
CA GLN A 185 23.30 -1.98 -27.74
C GLN A 185 21.86 -2.53 -27.82
N GLU A 186 21.70 -3.75 -28.36
CA GLU A 186 20.41 -4.45 -28.31
C GLU A 186 20.03 -4.56 -26.84
N GLU A 187 19.07 -3.74 -26.43
CA GLU A 187 18.58 -3.78 -25.06
C GLU A 187 18.01 -5.17 -24.81
N GLU A 188 18.60 -5.91 -23.88
CA GLU A 188 18.18 -7.27 -23.56
C GLU A 188 16.75 -7.28 -23.07
N HIS A 189 15.89 -8.07 -23.71
CA HIS A 189 14.49 -8.28 -23.33
C HIS A 189 14.34 -9.63 -22.68
N ARG A 190 13.85 -9.66 -21.43
CA ARG A 190 13.75 -10.90 -20.69
C ARG A 190 12.55 -10.95 -19.78
N GLY A 191 11.86 -12.09 -19.76
CA GLY A 191 10.74 -12.35 -18.87
C GLY A 191 9.43 -11.66 -19.28
N LYS A 192 8.41 -11.78 -18.44
CA LYS A 192 7.06 -11.26 -18.68
C LYS A 192 6.64 -10.35 -17.54
N LEU A 193 5.97 -9.26 -17.88
CA LEU A 193 5.38 -8.33 -16.93
C LEU A 193 3.85 -8.45 -17.00
N ILE A 194 3.24 -8.89 -15.92
CA ILE A 194 1.78 -9.06 -15.81
C ILE A 194 1.24 -7.89 -15.00
N LEU A 195 0.32 -7.11 -15.58
CA LEU A 195 -0.25 -5.91 -14.98
C LEU A 195 -1.72 -6.10 -14.63
N ASP A 196 -2.09 -5.65 -13.45
CA ASP A 196 -3.49 -5.57 -13.02
C ASP A 196 -3.65 -4.57 -11.87
N ALA A 197 -4.89 -4.20 -11.56
CA ALA A 197 -5.16 -3.31 -10.44
C ALA A 197 -6.28 -3.85 -9.54
N THR A 198 -6.18 -3.56 -8.27
CA THR A 198 -7.18 -3.93 -7.29
C THR A 198 -7.52 -2.77 -6.36
N VAL A 199 -8.64 -2.87 -5.67
CA VAL A 199 -9.01 -1.94 -4.60
C VAL A 199 -8.75 -2.60 -3.27
N ALA A 200 -8.11 -1.86 -2.37
CA ALA A 200 -7.98 -2.18 -0.95
C ALA A 200 -9.05 -1.39 -0.18
N PRO A 201 -10.19 -2.03 0.18
CA PRO A 201 -11.29 -1.34 0.82
C PRO A 201 -10.93 -0.89 2.24
N GLN A 202 -11.38 0.33 2.58
CA GLN A 202 -11.29 0.86 3.93
C GLN A 202 -12.52 0.47 4.76
N ALA A 203 -12.29 0.31 6.06
CA ALA A 203 -13.34 0.03 7.04
C ALA A 203 -14.15 1.29 7.37
N ILE A 204 -14.86 1.82 6.39
CA ILE A 204 -15.79 2.94 6.59
C ILE A 204 -17.23 2.47 6.48
N ARG A 205 -18.12 3.15 7.22
CA ARG A 205 -19.56 2.96 7.02
C ARG A 205 -19.93 3.38 5.60
N TYR A 206 -20.81 2.63 4.92
CA TYR A 206 -21.28 3.01 3.59
C TYR A 206 -21.82 4.47 3.61
N PRO A 207 -21.19 5.39 2.89
CA PRO A 207 -21.51 6.80 2.98
C PRO A 207 -22.79 7.13 2.20
N THR A 208 -23.70 7.84 2.85
CA THR A 208 -24.80 8.54 2.19
C THR A 208 -24.68 10.02 2.51
N ASP A 209 -25.11 10.91 1.61
CA ASP A 209 -25.07 12.35 1.86
C ASP A 209 -25.74 12.73 3.16
N LEU A 210 -26.87 12.11 3.45
CA LEU A 210 -27.62 12.37 4.67
C LEU A 210 -26.87 11.91 5.92
N SER A 211 -26.21 10.75 5.89
CA SER A 211 -25.41 10.24 7.03
C SER A 211 -24.16 11.08 7.26
N LEU A 212 -23.47 11.47 6.18
CA LEU A 212 -22.29 12.31 6.25
C LEU A 212 -22.61 13.69 6.83
N LEU A 213 -23.68 14.33 6.36
CA LEU A 213 -24.15 15.61 6.89
C LEU A 213 -24.60 15.53 8.36
N ASN A 214 -25.26 14.44 8.76
CA ASN A 214 -25.63 14.25 10.15
C ASN A 214 -24.40 14.05 11.04
N GLU A 215 -23.38 13.35 10.57
CA GLU A 215 -22.12 13.19 11.28
C GLU A 215 -21.36 14.52 11.39
N ALA A 216 -21.26 15.28 10.29
CA ALA A 216 -20.68 16.63 10.26
C ALA A 216 -21.38 17.56 11.27
N ARG A 217 -22.71 17.53 11.30
CA ARG A 217 -23.50 18.29 12.29
C ARG A 217 -23.18 17.86 13.72
N ALA A 218 -23.11 16.57 14.00
CA ALA A 218 -22.82 16.08 15.36
C ALA A 218 -21.40 16.48 15.82
N PHE A 219 -20.41 16.48 14.92
CA PHE A 219 -19.07 16.98 15.24
C PHE A 219 -19.05 18.52 15.40
N SER A 220 -19.77 19.27 14.59
CA SER A 220 -19.88 20.73 14.77
C SER A 220 -20.51 21.10 16.13
N GLU A 221 -21.44 20.29 16.64
CA GLU A 221 -21.99 20.46 17.98
C GLU A 221 -20.95 20.24 19.08
N LYS A 222 -20.06 19.24 18.92
CA LYS A 222 -18.94 18.99 19.84
C LYS A 222 -17.95 20.15 19.82
N VAL A 223 -17.67 20.72 18.65
CA VAL A 223 -16.81 21.92 18.52
C VAL A 223 -17.42 23.08 19.29
N ILE A 224 -18.73 23.36 19.14
CA ILE A 224 -19.43 24.40 19.88
C ILE A 224 -19.37 24.15 21.39
N ASP A 225 -19.59 22.90 21.82
CA ASP A 225 -19.56 22.52 23.24
C ASP A 225 -18.17 22.80 23.84
N GLU A 226 -17.08 22.42 23.12
CA GLU A 226 -15.69 22.62 23.54
C GLU A 226 -15.31 24.10 23.59
N LEU A 227 -15.65 24.87 22.56
CA LEU A 227 -15.38 26.29 22.50
C LEU A 227 -16.14 27.05 23.60
N TYR A 228 -17.41 26.76 23.77
CA TYR A 228 -18.24 27.40 24.77
C TYR A 228 -17.77 27.14 26.21
N SER A 229 -17.28 25.93 26.49
CA SER A 229 -16.76 25.59 27.83
C SER A 229 -15.54 26.42 28.24
N LYS A 230 -14.87 27.06 27.27
CA LYS A 230 -13.66 27.87 27.45
C LYS A 230 -13.91 29.38 27.29
N THR A 231 -15.14 29.77 27.05
CA THR A 231 -15.55 31.19 26.93
C THR A 231 -16.42 31.59 28.15
N ASP A 232 -16.26 32.82 28.60
CA ASP A 232 -17.12 33.40 29.69
C ASP A 232 -18.51 33.78 29.21
N GLY A 233 -18.97 33.18 28.13
CA GLY A 233 -20.25 33.49 27.50
C GLY A 233 -21.47 33.16 28.38
N LYS A 234 -22.34 34.11 28.56
CA LYS A 234 -23.55 33.97 29.41
C LYS A 234 -24.59 32.99 28.87
N LYS A 235 -24.60 32.71 27.56
CA LYS A 235 -25.63 31.87 26.94
C LYS A 235 -25.10 31.04 25.81
N LYS A 236 -25.22 29.70 25.95
CA LYS A 236 -24.80 28.75 24.92
C LYS A 236 -25.62 28.86 23.64
N PRO A 237 -25.02 28.86 22.44
CA PRO A 237 -25.74 28.88 21.17
C PRO A 237 -26.69 27.68 21.01
N ARG A 238 -27.88 27.93 20.46
CA ARG A 238 -28.89 26.86 20.24
C ARG A 238 -28.54 26.09 18.97
N THR A 239 -28.13 24.82 19.10
CA THR A 239 -27.79 23.92 18.01
C THR A 239 -28.96 23.08 17.47
N TYR A 240 -30.08 23.03 18.20
CA TYR A 240 -31.27 22.21 17.87
C TYR A 240 -30.96 20.71 17.64
N ARG A 241 -29.92 20.16 18.32
CA ARG A 241 -29.41 18.81 18.14
C ARG A 241 -30.45 17.70 18.16
N GLU A 242 -31.39 17.75 19.06
CA GLU A 242 -32.46 16.75 19.16
C GLU A 242 -33.42 16.80 17.97
N LYS A 243 -33.85 18.01 17.55
CA LYS A 243 -34.72 18.19 16.40
C LYS A 243 -34.04 17.71 15.12
N ALA A 244 -32.77 18.05 14.93
CA ALA A 244 -31.97 17.65 13.78
C ALA A 244 -31.76 16.11 13.73
N ARG A 245 -31.51 15.50 14.91
CA ARG A 245 -31.38 14.04 15.04
C ARG A 245 -32.72 13.33 14.77
N LYS A 246 -33.83 13.82 15.31
CA LYS A 246 -35.17 13.27 15.04
C LYS A 246 -35.53 13.34 13.55
N ALA A 247 -35.27 14.49 12.91
CA ALA A 247 -35.50 14.66 11.47
C ALA A 247 -34.62 13.70 10.61
N PHE A 248 -33.36 13.49 10.97
CA PHE A 248 -32.50 12.51 10.33
C PHE A 248 -33.03 11.09 10.46
N LEU A 249 -33.36 10.67 11.71
CA LEU A 249 -33.85 9.31 12.00
C LEU A 249 -35.18 9.02 11.31
N ALA A 250 -36.07 9.99 11.19
CA ALA A 250 -37.36 9.86 10.50
C ALA A 250 -37.21 9.47 9.03
N ILE A 251 -36.10 9.85 8.39
CA ILE A 251 -35.83 9.52 7.00
C ILE A 251 -35.04 8.20 6.87
N VAL A 252 -34.03 8.00 7.69
CA VAL A 252 -33.16 6.81 7.61
C VAL A 252 -33.89 5.53 8.00
N LYS A 253 -34.89 5.60 8.85
CA LYS A 253 -35.76 4.46 9.22
C LYS A 253 -36.66 4.00 8.09
N GLN A 254 -36.91 4.84 7.07
CA GLN A 254 -37.71 4.43 5.90
C GLN A 254 -36.94 3.48 5.01
N ARG A 255 -37.54 2.34 4.66
CA ARG A 255 -36.90 1.32 3.80
C ARG A 255 -36.51 1.87 2.42
N ARG A 256 -37.36 2.70 1.81
CA ARG A 256 -37.15 3.31 0.48
C ARG A 256 -37.69 4.75 0.46
N PRO A 257 -36.99 5.73 1.05
CA PRO A 257 -37.46 7.12 1.00
C PRO A 257 -37.43 7.66 -0.43
N SER A 258 -38.48 8.40 -0.80
CA SER A 258 -38.53 9.02 -2.15
C SER A 258 -37.43 10.08 -2.32
N GLY A 259 -37.09 10.39 -3.58
CA GLY A 259 -36.07 11.42 -3.90
C GLY A 259 -36.41 12.79 -3.30
N LYS A 260 -37.70 13.17 -3.29
CA LYS A 260 -38.17 14.42 -2.66
C LYS A 260 -37.92 14.43 -1.15
N VAL A 261 -38.20 13.32 -0.46
CA VAL A 261 -37.97 13.18 1.00
C VAL A 261 -36.49 13.26 1.32
N ARG A 262 -35.64 12.54 0.59
CA ARG A 262 -34.18 12.60 0.74
C ARG A 262 -33.64 14.01 0.53
N ARG A 263 -34.04 14.67 -0.55
CA ARG A 263 -33.58 16.03 -0.86
C ARG A 263 -34.03 17.04 0.24
N ARG A 264 -35.25 16.90 0.75
CA ARG A 264 -35.73 17.71 1.91
C ARG A 264 -34.85 17.48 3.15
N GLY A 265 -34.51 16.22 3.44
CA GLY A 265 -33.63 15.88 4.57
C GLY A 265 -32.22 16.43 4.43
N ILE A 266 -31.63 16.35 3.25
CA ILE A 266 -30.31 16.94 2.95
C ILE A 266 -30.39 18.47 3.19
N LYS A 267 -31.40 19.16 2.66
CA LYS A 267 -31.60 20.59 2.90
C LYS A 267 -31.64 20.93 4.38
N GLN A 268 -32.41 20.17 5.16
CA GLN A 268 -32.53 20.39 6.60
C GLN A 268 -31.20 20.21 7.32
N GLN A 269 -30.45 19.14 7.03
CA GLN A 269 -29.13 18.92 7.65
C GLN A 269 -28.12 20.00 7.26
N LEU A 270 -28.12 20.43 6.00
CA LEU A 270 -27.30 21.56 5.54
C LEU A 270 -27.63 22.86 6.31
N GLN A 271 -28.91 23.14 6.55
CA GLN A 271 -29.32 24.33 7.33
C GLN A 271 -28.86 24.27 8.79
N TYR A 272 -28.94 23.07 9.42
CA TYR A 272 -28.43 22.89 10.77
C TYR A 272 -26.91 23.04 10.82
N LEU A 273 -26.20 22.43 9.88
CA LEU A 273 -24.74 22.52 9.80
C LEU A 273 -24.28 23.96 9.54
N ARG A 274 -24.89 24.68 8.59
CA ARG A 274 -24.61 26.08 8.32
C ARG A 274 -24.73 26.96 9.57
N ARG A 275 -25.80 26.77 10.33
CA ARG A 275 -26.02 27.49 11.59
C ARG A 275 -24.92 27.19 12.61
N ASN A 276 -24.55 25.91 12.74
CA ASN A 276 -23.51 25.51 13.67
C ASN A 276 -22.14 26.08 13.27
N LEU A 277 -21.80 26.10 11.98
CA LEU A 277 -20.58 26.72 11.48
C LEU A 277 -20.54 28.21 11.79
N GLY A 278 -21.62 28.96 11.56
CA GLY A 278 -21.69 30.38 11.93
C GLY A 278 -21.69 30.61 13.46
N HIS A 279 -22.07 29.65 14.29
CA HIS A 279 -21.86 29.73 15.74
C HIS A 279 -20.39 29.54 16.10
N ILE A 280 -19.71 28.60 15.45
CA ILE A 280 -18.27 28.34 15.66
C ILE A 280 -17.45 29.57 15.26
N GLU A 281 -17.71 30.14 14.08
CA GLU A 281 -17.06 31.36 13.59
C GLU A 281 -17.16 32.49 14.63
N ARG A 282 -18.37 32.79 15.10
CA ARG A 282 -18.58 33.83 16.12
C ARG A 282 -17.89 33.55 17.46
N LEU A 283 -17.79 32.30 17.87
CA LEU A 283 -17.06 31.93 19.09
C LEU A 283 -15.54 32.12 18.90
N LEU A 284 -15.03 31.86 17.69
CA LEU A 284 -13.62 32.04 17.36
C LEU A 284 -13.25 33.52 17.14
N GLU A 285 -14.15 34.34 16.57
CA GLU A 285 -13.95 35.80 16.42
C GLU A 285 -13.73 36.50 17.77
N HIS A 286 -14.34 35.99 18.83
CA HIS A 286 -14.20 36.50 20.19
C HIS A 286 -13.03 35.87 20.96
N TRP A 287 -12.24 34.98 20.32
CA TRP A 287 -11.09 34.36 20.95
C TRP A 287 -9.92 35.33 20.97
N PRO A 288 -9.22 35.52 22.13
CA PRO A 288 -8.15 36.49 22.25
C PRO A 288 -7.00 36.20 21.27
N GLU A 289 -6.55 37.23 20.56
CA GLU A 289 -5.38 37.13 19.68
C GLU A 289 -4.13 36.71 20.46
N GLY A 290 -3.27 35.90 19.83
CA GLY A 290 -2.02 35.40 20.43
C GLY A 290 -2.22 34.24 21.43
N THR A 291 -3.44 33.83 21.72
CA THR A 291 -3.70 32.66 22.56
C THR A 291 -3.74 31.37 21.74
N PRO A 292 -3.28 30.21 22.27
CA PRO A 292 -3.38 28.93 21.57
C PRO A 292 -4.80 28.61 21.16
N MET A 293 -4.95 27.94 20.00
CA MET A 293 -6.26 27.48 19.52
C MET A 293 -6.97 26.63 20.59
N PRO A 294 -8.21 26.96 20.97
CA PRO A 294 -8.89 26.32 22.10
C PRO A 294 -9.40 24.89 21.84
N LEU A 295 -9.21 24.39 20.62
CA LEU A 295 -9.64 23.05 20.23
C LEU A 295 -8.49 22.03 20.32
N PRO A 296 -8.73 20.83 20.81
CA PRO A 296 -7.75 19.75 20.70
C PRO A 296 -7.51 19.42 19.23
N ARG A 297 -6.26 19.03 18.88
CA ARG A 297 -5.81 18.82 17.49
C ARG A 297 -6.75 17.94 16.66
N TRP A 298 -7.25 16.84 17.25
CA TRP A 298 -8.16 15.93 16.57
C TRP A 298 -9.53 16.55 16.23
N LEU A 299 -10.02 17.46 17.07
CA LEU A 299 -11.30 18.13 16.85
C LEU A 299 -11.15 19.31 15.87
N LEU A 300 -10.02 20.03 15.94
CA LEU A 300 -9.65 21.05 14.98
C LEU A 300 -9.53 20.46 13.56
N TYR A 301 -8.84 19.33 13.41
CA TYR A 301 -8.76 18.62 12.13
C TYR A 301 -10.14 18.28 11.56
N ARG A 302 -11.04 17.72 12.38
CA ARG A 302 -12.41 17.42 11.96
C ARG A 302 -13.22 18.67 11.62
N TYR A 303 -12.98 19.77 12.30
CA TYR A 303 -13.63 21.04 11.97
C TYR A 303 -13.26 21.53 10.55
N TRP A 304 -12.00 21.44 10.18
CA TRP A 304 -11.56 21.74 8.81
C TRP A 304 -12.24 20.82 7.78
N VAL A 305 -12.27 19.53 8.03
CA VAL A 305 -12.93 18.56 7.14
C VAL A 305 -14.42 18.86 7.00
N ILE A 306 -15.11 19.22 8.08
CA ILE A 306 -16.55 19.53 8.07
C ILE A 306 -16.87 20.75 7.21
N GLN A 307 -16.02 21.77 7.18
CA GLN A 307 -16.19 22.92 6.30
C GLN A 307 -16.15 22.51 4.83
N HIS A 308 -15.19 21.68 4.44
CA HIS A 308 -15.11 21.14 3.07
C HIS A 308 -16.31 20.24 2.74
N VAL A 309 -16.72 19.37 3.66
CA VAL A 309 -17.94 18.56 3.49
C VAL A 309 -19.17 19.43 3.30
N TYR A 310 -19.29 20.51 4.07
CA TYR A 310 -20.41 21.43 3.90
C TYR A 310 -20.39 22.09 2.52
N ALA A 311 -19.24 22.62 2.08
CA ALA A 311 -19.10 23.24 0.76
C ALA A 311 -19.47 22.29 -0.37
N GLN A 312 -18.89 21.09 -0.41
CA GLN A 312 -19.16 20.07 -1.42
C GLN A 312 -20.66 19.65 -1.43
N GLN A 313 -21.24 19.40 -0.27
CA GLN A 313 -22.64 18.98 -0.16
C GLN A 313 -23.62 20.11 -0.50
N TRP A 314 -23.24 21.36 -0.22
CA TRP A 314 -24.02 22.54 -0.62
C TRP A 314 -23.99 22.73 -2.13
N GLU A 315 -22.83 22.63 -2.76
CA GLU A 315 -22.68 22.72 -4.20
C GLU A 315 -23.48 21.61 -4.91
N MET A 316 -23.33 20.34 -4.49
CA MET A 316 -24.11 19.23 -5.05
C MET A 316 -25.62 19.42 -4.88
N TYR A 317 -26.04 19.98 -3.73
CA TYR A 317 -27.45 20.27 -3.51
C TYR A 317 -27.97 21.36 -4.45
N GLN A 318 -27.21 22.44 -4.65
CA GLN A 318 -27.54 23.55 -5.55
C GLN A 318 -27.63 23.06 -7.01
N ASN A 319 -26.59 22.41 -7.47
CA ASN A 319 -26.43 21.94 -8.86
C ASN A 319 -27.27 20.69 -9.18
N LYS A 320 -28.02 20.16 -8.20
CA LYS A 320 -28.74 18.87 -8.31
C LYS A 320 -27.83 17.72 -8.77
N SER A 321 -26.53 17.85 -8.56
CA SER A 321 -25.52 16.83 -8.87
C SER A 321 -25.46 15.74 -7.80
N ARG A 322 -24.97 14.56 -8.18
CA ARG A 322 -24.64 13.45 -7.25
C ARG A 322 -23.13 13.23 -7.12
N CYS A 323 -22.33 14.01 -7.81
CA CYS A 323 -20.88 13.95 -7.80
C CYS A 323 -20.29 15.36 -7.69
N CYS A 324 -19.11 15.44 -7.12
CA CYS A 324 -18.21 16.58 -7.13
C CYS A 324 -16.78 16.04 -7.14
N ASP A 325 -15.83 16.87 -7.52
CA ASP A 325 -14.42 16.53 -7.49
C ASP A 325 -13.95 16.33 -6.06
N ASP A 326 -12.99 15.45 -5.87
CA ASP A 326 -12.37 15.12 -4.57
C ASP A 326 -13.38 14.84 -3.45
N ARG A 327 -14.50 14.22 -3.80
CA ARG A 327 -15.62 14.01 -2.88
C ARG A 327 -15.21 13.32 -1.59
N ILE A 328 -15.38 14.00 -0.48
CA ILE A 328 -15.19 13.46 0.87
C ILE A 328 -16.37 12.55 1.22
N VAL A 329 -16.07 11.32 1.60
CA VAL A 329 -17.05 10.28 1.97
C VAL A 329 -16.97 9.84 3.44
N SER A 330 -15.91 10.24 4.14
CA SER A 330 -15.69 9.99 5.56
C SER A 330 -15.05 11.20 6.24
N ILE A 331 -15.56 11.62 7.38
CA ILE A 331 -14.97 12.72 8.16
C ILE A 331 -13.70 12.26 8.89
N SER A 332 -13.69 11.01 9.32
CA SER A 332 -12.53 10.43 10.01
C SER A 332 -11.38 10.11 9.07
N GLN A 333 -11.69 9.79 7.81
CA GLN A 333 -10.75 9.42 6.75
C GLN A 333 -11.07 10.21 5.47
N PRO A 334 -10.81 11.54 5.44
CA PRO A 334 -11.24 12.41 4.33
C PRO A 334 -10.46 12.18 3.03
N TYR A 335 -9.38 11.42 3.07
CA TYR A 335 -8.59 11.00 1.90
C TYR A 335 -9.24 9.84 1.13
N VAL A 336 -10.16 9.08 1.74
CA VAL A 336 -10.84 7.97 1.08
C VAL A 336 -11.78 8.49 0.00
N ARG A 337 -11.70 7.89 -1.19
CA ARG A 337 -12.50 8.28 -2.35
C ARG A 337 -13.42 7.13 -2.80
N PRO A 338 -14.53 7.44 -3.47
CA PRO A 338 -15.36 6.44 -4.14
C PRO A 338 -14.68 5.98 -5.41
N ILE A 339 -14.48 4.66 -5.54
CA ILE A 339 -13.89 4.03 -6.73
C ILE A 339 -14.97 3.23 -7.44
N VAL A 340 -15.31 3.65 -8.65
CA VAL A 340 -16.32 2.99 -9.49
C VAL A 340 -15.68 1.77 -10.15
N ARG A 341 -16.27 0.59 -9.95
CA ARG A 341 -15.75 -0.68 -10.51
C ARG A 341 -16.55 -1.27 -11.65
N GLY A 342 -17.70 -0.74 -11.96
CA GLY A 342 -18.57 -1.27 -13.02
C GLY A 342 -19.14 -2.68 -12.77
N LYS A 343 -18.99 -3.24 -11.54
CA LYS A 343 -19.56 -4.54 -11.16
C LYS A 343 -21.02 -4.37 -10.71
N LEU A 344 -21.89 -5.30 -11.11
CA LEU A 344 -23.32 -5.25 -10.78
C LEU A 344 -23.62 -5.27 -9.29
N ASP A 345 -22.91 -6.12 -8.53
CA ASP A 345 -23.19 -6.32 -7.09
C ASP A 345 -22.59 -5.22 -6.21
N LYS A 346 -21.42 -4.68 -6.57
CA LYS A 346 -20.74 -3.62 -5.85
C LYS A 346 -20.18 -2.59 -6.82
N PRO A 347 -21.02 -1.67 -7.29
CA PRO A 347 -20.62 -0.70 -8.32
C PRO A 347 -19.60 0.32 -7.84
N VAL A 348 -19.53 0.57 -6.54
CA VAL A 348 -18.59 1.52 -5.90
C VAL A 348 -17.96 0.88 -4.68
N GLU A 349 -16.63 0.96 -4.61
CA GLU A 349 -15.84 0.62 -3.42
C GLU A 349 -15.18 1.89 -2.86
N PHE A 350 -14.85 1.87 -1.57
CA PHE A 350 -14.25 3.00 -0.86
C PHE A 350 -12.92 2.56 -0.28
N GLY A 351 -11.82 3.13 -0.76
CA GLY A 351 -10.48 2.71 -0.34
C GLY A 351 -9.40 3.26 -1.25
N SER A 352 -8.22 2.65 -1.19
CA SER A 352 -7.14 2.92 -2.13
C SER A 352 -7.18 1.98 -3.32
N LYS A 353 -6.73 2.46 -4.47
CA LYS A 353 -6.52 1.66 -5.67
C LYS A 353 -5.03 1.35 -5.81
N LEU A 354 -4.71 0.09 -6.02
CA LEU A 354 -3.37 -0.43 -6.17
C LEU A 354 -3.15 -0.86 -7.60
N SER A 355 -2.10 -0.35 -8.26
CA SER A 355 -1.53 -0.95 -9.47
C SER A 355 -0.45 -1.93 -9.07
N VAL A 356 -0.56 -3.15 -9.53
CA VAL A 356 0.33 -4.26 -9.16
C VAL A 356 0.93 -4.86 -10.42
N SER A 357 2.22 -5.07 -10.38
CA SER A 357 2.93 -5.87 -11.38
C SER A 357 3.33 -7.23 -10.80
N LEU A 358 3.25 -8.26 -11.63
CA LEU A 358 3.69 -9.61 -11.31
C LEU A 358 4.68 -10.05 -12.38
N THR A 359 5.83 -10.57 -11.95
CA THR A 359 6.80 -11.19 -12.86
C THR A 359 6.38 -12.61 -13.23
N GLY A 360 6.94 -13.16 -14.31
CA GLY A 360 6.74 -14.55 -14.69
C GLY A 360 7.08 -15.56 -13.60
N ASP A 361 7.99 -15.19 -12.70
CA ASP A 361 8.41 -16.00 -11.53
C ASP A 361 7.50 -15.87 -10.31
N GLY A 362 6.45 -15.06 -10.42
CA GLY A 362 5.44 -14.91 -9.37
C GLY A 362 5.78 -13.89 -8.28
N VAL A 363 6.76 -13.00 -8.49
CA VAL A 363 7.05 -11.88 -7.61
C VAL A 363 6.06 -10.75 -7.88
N ALA A 364 5.31 -10.33 -6.87
CA ALA A 364 4.33 -9.26 -6.97
C ALA A 364 4.89 -7.97 -6.39
N CYS A 365 4.77 -6.88 -7.14
CA CYS A 365 5.18 -5.54 -6.76
C CYS A 365 3.99 -4.60 -6.75
N VAL A 366 3.85 -3.77 -5.71
CA VAL A 366 2.89 -2.66 -5.69
C VAL A 366 3.59 -1.46 -6.31
N ASP A 367 3.24 -1.14 -7.56
CA ASP A 367 3.88 -0.03 -8.28
C ASP A 367 3.26 1.32 -7.91
N HIS A 368 1.93 1.38 -7.75
CA HIS A 368 1.23 2.59 -7.36
C HIS A 368 0.15 2.30 -6.32
N LEU A 369 0.06 3.18 -5.34
CA LEU A 369 -1.01 3.23 -4.36
C LEU A 369 -1.59 4.65 -4.39
N ARG A 370 -2.87 4.78 -4.76
CA ARG A 370 -3.56 6.08 -4.82
C ARG A 370 -4.94 5.98 -4.20
N TRP A 371 -5.37 7.06 -3.57
CA TRP A 371 -6.72 7.16 -3.02
C TRP A 371 -7.76 7.58 -4.06
N ASP A 372 -7.30 8.20 -5.15
CA ASP A 372 -8.15 8.64 -6.24
C ASP A 372 -8.43 7.51 -7.22
N ALA A 373 -9.60 7.58 -7.86
CA ALA A 373 -9.91 6.72 -8.98
C ALA A 373 -9.05 7.14 -10.19
N PHE A 374 -8.17 6.28 -10.64
CA PHE A 374 -7.33 6.52 -11.81
C PHE A 374 -7.56 5.48 -12.90
N HIS A 375 -7.26 5.84 -14.14
CA HIS A 375 -7.32 4.93 -15.28
C HIS A 375 -6.04 4.06 -15.28
N GLU A 376 -6.19 2.78 -15.08
CA GLU A 376 -5.09 1.81 -14.93
C GLU A 376 -4.12 1.81 -16.11
N GLY A 377 -4.65 1.97 -17.33
CA GLY A 377 -3.84 2.03 -18.54
C GLY A 377 -2.85 3.20 -18.58
N GLY A 378 -3.04 4.24 -17.76
CA GLY A 378 -2.09 5.35 -17.64
C GLY A 378 -0.81 5.00 -16.89
N ASP A 379 -0.79 3.91 -16.13
CA ASP A 379 0.35 3.52 -15.32
C ASP A 379 1.34 2.60 -16.06
N LEU A 380 0.98 2.08 -17.26
CA LEU A 380 1.77 1.09 -17.98
C LEU A 380 3.22 1.53 -18.21
N GLU A 381 3.43 2.76 -18.66
CA GLU A 381 4.77 3.28 -18.97
C GLU A 381 5.65 3.30 -17.72
N SER A 382 5.13 3.83 -16.60
CA SER A 382 5.86 3.85 -15.33
C SER A 382 6.11 2.44 -14.77
N GLN A 383 5.18 1.49 -14.97
CA GLN A 383 5.33 0.10 -14.54
C GLN A 383 6.40 -0.65 -15.35
N VAL A 384 6.48 -0.41 -16.66
CA VAL A 384 7.56 -0.93 -17.53
C VAL A 384 8.90 -0.34 -17.12
N GLY A 385 8.97 0.96 -16.86
CA GLY A 385 10.16 1.64 -16.35
C GLY A 385 10.62 1.07 -14.99
N ALA A 386 9.68 0.85 -14.08
CA ALA A 386 9.96 0.23 -12.78
C ALA A 386 10.46 -1.22 -12.90
N TYR A 387 9.91 -2.00 -13.86
CA TYR A 387 10.41 -3.33 -14.16
C TYR A 387 11.88 -3.28 -14.62
N ARG A 388 12.20 -2.39 -15.59
CA ARG A 388 13.56 -2.19 -16.06
C ARG A 388 14.52 -1.77 -14.94
N ALA A 389 14.09 -0.86 -14.08
CA ALA A 389 14.91 -0.40 -12.96
C ALA A 389 15.23 -1.53 -11.96
N ARG A 390 14.27 -2.46 -11.72
CA ARG A 390 14.43 -3.58 -10.79
C ARG A 390 15.25 -4.74 -11.37
N HIS A 391 15.13 -5.01 -12.67
CA HIS A 391 15.70 -6.21 -13.31
C HIS A 391 16.84 -5.92 -14.29
N GLY A 392 17.14 -4.64 -14.56
CA GLY A 392 18.22 -4.23 -15.48
C GLY A 392 17.88 -4.37 -16.97
N HIS A 393 16.74 -4.95 -17.33
CA HIS A 393 16.30 -5.20 -18.71
C HIS A 393 14.80 -4.96 -18.89
N TYR A 394 14.36 -4.80 -20.13
CA TYR A 394 12.94 -4.70 -20.47
C TYR A 394 12.26 -6.09 -20.46
N PRO A 395 10.92 -6.16 -20.21
CA PRO A 395 10.18 -7.39 -20.40
C PRO A 395 10.01 -7.71 -21.89
N GLU A 396 10.02 -8.98 -22.27
CA GLU A 396 9.70 -9.45 -23.63
C GLU A 396 8.23 -9.16 -23.98
N ALA A 397 7.35 -9.29 -22.97
CA ALA A 397 5.93 -9.10 -23.16
C ALA A 397 5.26 -8.51 -21.91
N VAL A 398 4.30 -7.63 -22.15
CA VAL A 398 3.35 -7.11 -21.15
C VAL A 398 2.01 -7.81 -21.31
N LEU A 399 1.53 -8.43 -20.25
CA LEU A 399 0.25 -9.10 -20.12
C LEU A 399 -0.68 -8.24 -19.23
N GLY A 400 -1.74 -7.72 -19.77
CA GLY A 400 -2.67 -6.87 -19.02
C GLY A 400 -4.09 -6.97 -19.53
N ASP A 401 -5.04 -6.42 -18.78
CA ASP A 401 -6.41 -6.26 -19.21
C ASP A 401 -6.51 -5.38 -20.47
N PRO A 402 -7.60 -5.48 -21.24
CA PRO A 402 -7.82 -4.61 -22.40
C PRO A 402 -7.69 -3.11 -22.08
N VAL A 403 -7.89 -2.70 -20.84
CA VAL A 403 -7.74 -1.32 -20.37
C VAL A 403 -6.31 -0.78 -20.55
N TYR A 404 -5.29 -1.65 -20.47
CA TYR A 404 -3.89 -1.32 -20.73
C TYR A 404 -3.57 -1.23 -22.22
N GLY A 405 -4.41 -1.78 -23.10
CA GLY A 405 -4.19 -1.89 -24.52
C GLY A 405 -4.53 -0.63 -25.33
N THR A 406 -4.39 0.56 -24.77
CA THR A 406 -4.64 1.84 -25.45
C THR A 406 -3.69 2.04 -26.63
N GLN A 407 -4.07 2.88 -27.59
CA GLN A 407 -3.21 3.17 -28.75
C GLN A 407 -1.86 3.78 -28.33
N ALA A 408 -1.87 4.66 -27.31
CA ALA A 408 -0.65 5.26 -26.76
C ALA A 408 0.27 4.20 -26.18
N ASN A 409 -0.23 3.33 -25.31
CA ASN A 409 0.54 2.26 -24.68
C ASN A 409 1.14 1.28 -25.70
N ARG A 410 0.36 0.92 -26.73
CA ARG A 410 0.87 0.04 -27.80
C ARG A 410 1.97 0.69 -28.62
N ARG A 411 1.88 2.02 -28.84
CA ARG A 411 2.95 2.77 -29.52
C ARG A 411 4.21 2.80 -28.65
N TYR A 412 4.05 3.08 -27.35
CA TYR A 412 5.16 3.07 -26.40
C TYR A 412 5.86 1.70 -26.36
N LEU A 413 5.09 0.62 -26.16
CA LEU A 413 5.66 -0.75 -26.12
C LEU A 413 6.34 -1.13 -27.42
N LYS A 414 5.78 -0.78 -28.57
CA LYS A 414 6.38 -1.03 -29.89
C LYS A 414 7.69 -0.26 -30.05
N GLY A 415 7.77 0.98 -29.57
CA GLY A 415 8.99 1.79 -29.57
C GLY A 415 10.14 1.17 -28.78
N HIS A 416 9.83 0.37 -27.76
CA HIS A 416 10.80 -0.34 -26.93
C HIS A 416 10.93 -1.84 -27.30
N GLY A 417 10.39 -2.29 -28.42
CA GLY A 417 10.47 -3.70 -28.82
C GLY A 417 9.64 -4.67 -27.95
N ILE A 418 8.76 -4.16 -27.07
CA ILE A 418 8.01 -4.96 -26.11
C ILE A 418 6.66 -5.39 -26.72
N ARG A 419 6.33 -6.67 -26.64
CA ARG A 419 5.06 -7.20 -27.14
C ARG A 419 3.94 -7.01 -26.12
N PHE A 420 2.78 -6.52 -26.56
CA PHE A 420 1.57 -6.50 -25.75
C PHE A 420 0.72 -7.76 -25.99
N ALA A 421 0.50 -8.56 -24.96
CA ALA A 421 -0.30 -9.76 -24.99
C ALA A 421 -1.78 -9.42 -24.83
N GLY A 422 -2.45 -9.08 -25.92
CA GLY A 422 -3.87 -8.73 -25.90
C GLY A 422 -4.47 -8.72 -27.31
N LYS A 423 -5.78 -8.51 -27.37
CA LYS A 423 -6.47 -8.40 -28.68
C LYS A 423 -5.92 -7.18 -29.44
N PRO A 424 -5.63 -7.29 -30.75
CA PRO A 424 -5.28 -6.14 -31.58
C PRO A 424 -6.44 -5.14 -31.61
N LEU A 425 -6.10 -3.87 -31.81
CA LEU A 425 -7.10 -2.82 -32.02
C LEU A 425 -7.68 -2.93 -33.45
N GLY A 426 -8.92 -2.52 -33.60
CA GLY A 426 -9.60 -2.48 -34.90
C GLY A 426 -10.44 -3.73 -35.20
N ARG A 427 -10.93 -3.79 -36.44
CA ARG A 427 -11.78 -4.90 -36.91
C ARG A 427 -10.96 -6.18 -37.03
N PRO A 428 -11.43 -7.32 -36.52
CA PRO A 428 -10.76 -8.61 -36.72
C PRO A 428 -10.50 -8.91 -38.20
N LYS A 429 -9.31 -9.48 -38.51
CA LYS A 429 -9.02 -9.94 -39.88
C LYS A 429 -10.06 -10.99 -40.29
N LYS A 430 -10.56 -10.91 -41.54
CA LYS A 430 -11.40 -11.95 -42.10
C LYS A 430 -10.58 -13.25 -42.17
N VAL A 431 -11.23 -14.36 -41.84
CA VAL A 431 -10.59 -15.69 -41.97
C VAL A 431 -10.59 -16.07 -43.45
N THR A 432 -9.42 -16.31 -43.98
CA THR A 432 -9.18 -16.85 -45.34
C THR A 432 -8.40 -18.13 -45.19
N GLU A 433 -8.34 -18.99 -46.22
CA GLU A 433 -7.56 -20.22 -46.20
C GLU A 433 -6.07 -19.91 -45.91
N ALA A 434 -5.54 -18.87 -46.49
CA ALA A 434 -4.13 -18.45 -46.36
C ALA A 434 -3.76 -18.01 -44.94
N ASN A 435 -4.70 -17.47 -44.14
CA ASN A 435 -4.40 -16.96 -42.80
C ASN A 435 -5.01 -17.80 -41.66
N ARG A 436 -5.68 -18.89 -41.98
CA ARG A 436 -6.42 -19.73 -41.02
C ARG A 436 -5.53 -20.33 -39.96
N GLU A 437 -4.41 -20.88 -40.34
CA GLU A 437 -3.44 -21.50 -39.45
C GLU A 437 -2.76 -20.45 -38.56
N GLU A 438 -2.37 -19.31 -39.12
CA GLU A 438 -1.80 -18.18 -38.36
C GLU A 438 -2.80 -17.67 -37.32
N LEU A 439 -4.04 -17.46 -37.68
CA LEU A 439 -5.08 -17.01 -36.77
C LEU A 439 -5.38 -18.03 -35.65
N LYS A 440 -5.32 -19.33 -35.98
CA LYS A 440 -5.49 -20.42 -34.99
C LYS A 440 -4.34 -20.40 -33.97
N ARG A 441 -3.09 -20.27 -34.45
CA ARG A 441 -1.89 -20.15 -33.60
C ARG A 441 -1.96 -18.92 -32.71
N LEU A 442 -2.31 -17.75 -33.25
CA LEU A 442 -2.48 -16.51 -32.47
C LEU A 442 -3.60 -16.61 -31.41
N LYS A 443 -4.69 -17.34 -31.74
CA LYS A 443 -5.77 -17.59 -30.77
C LYS A 443 -5.31 -18.50 -29.64
N ALA A 444 -4.56 -19.55 -29.95
CA ALA A 444 -3.98 -20.46 -28.94
C ALA A 444 -3.00 -19.71 -28.03
N GLN A 445 -2.09 -18.92 -28.59
CA GLN A 445 -1.15 -18.11 -27.85
C GLN A 445 -1.87 -17.13 -26.89
N ARG A 446 -2.90 -16.42 -27.36
CA ARG A 446 -3.67 -15.51 -26.52
C ARG A 446 -4.41 -16.22 -25.39
N ARG A 447 -4.87 -17.45 -25.63
CA ARG A 447 -5.51 -18.25 -24.58
C ARG A 447 -4.49 -18.63 -23.50
N GLU A 448 -3.29 -19.02 -23.89
CA GLU A 448 -2.20 -19.31 -22.96
C GLU A 448 -1.81 -18.08 -22.16
N GLU A 449 -1.61 -16.94 -22.81
CA GLU A 449 -1.29 -15.67 -22.19
C GLU A 449 -2.39 -15.21 -21.21
N TYR A 450 -3.65 -15.44 -21.55
CA TYR A 450 -4.77 -15.19 -20.64
C TYR A 450 -4.68 -16.06 -19.37
N LEU A 451 -4.34 -17.34 -19.52
CA LEU A 451 -4.15 -18.24 -18.38
C LEU A 451 -2.98 -17.80 -17.49
N GLN A 452 -1.91 -17.25 -18.09
CA GLN A 452 -0.76 -16.72 -17.34
C GLN A 452 -1.09 -15.47 -16.51
N ARG A 453 -2.23 -14.83 -16.70
CA ARG A 453 -2.71 -13.71 -15.86
C ARG A 453 -3.45 -14.18 -14.60
N ILE A 454 -3.98 -15.40 -14.57
CA ILE A 454 -4.73 -15.95 -13.42
C ILE A 454 -3.94 -15.89 -12.11
N PRO A 455 -2.61 -16.15 -12.06
CA PRO A 455 -1.82 -16.02 -10.85
C PRO A 455 -1.91 -14.63 -10.19
N ASN A 456 -2.10 -13.55 -10.97
CA ASN A 456 -2.25 -12.20 -10.41
C ASN A 456 -3.56 -12.06 -9.62
N GLU A 457 -4.68 -12.60 -10.13
CA GLU A 457 -5.93 -12.68 -9.38
C GLU A 457 -5.76 -13.50 -8.08
N GLY A 458 -4.98 -14.58 -8.15
CA GLY A 458 -4.59 -15.38 -7.00
C GLY A 458 -3.80 -14.58 -5.95
N LYS A 459 -2.87 -13.72 -6.38
CA LYS A 459 -2.12 -12.81 -5.49
C LYS A 459 -3.05 -11.81 -4.81
N PHE A 460 -4.01 -11.25 -5.53
CA PHE A 460 -5.03 -10.38 -4.90
C PHE A 460 -5.88 -11.14 -3.88
N GLY A 461 -6.25 -12.39 -4.18
CA GLY A 461 -6.94 -13.26 -3.23
C GLY A 461 -6.10 -13.51 -1.96
N GLN A 462 -4.81 -13.81 -2.11
CA GLN A 462 -3.88 -13.94 -0.99
C GLN A 462 -3.75 -12.65 -0.19
N GLY A 463 -3.56 -11.50 -0.86
CA GLY A 463 -3.48 -10.20 -0.19
C GLY A 463 -4.75 -9.88 0.61
N LYS A 464 -5.91 -10.12 0.01
CA LYS A 464 -7.21 -9.82 0.62
C LYS A 464 -7.58 -10.74 1.77
N ASN A 465 -7.35 -12.04 1.62
CA ASN A 465 -7.78 -13.05 2.60
C ASN A 465 -6.67 -13.46 3.58
N GLY A 466 -5.41 -13.42 3.14
CA GLY A 466 -4.27 -13.82 3.96
C GLY A 466 -3.51 -12.70 4.64
N TYR A 467 -3.70 -11.44 4.19
CA TYR A 467 -2.95 -10.27 4.68
C TYR A 467 -3.84 -9.06 4.99
N ASN A 468 -5.13 -9.27 5.22
CA ASN A 468 -6.12 -8.24 5.60
C ASN A 468 -6.28 -7.06 4.63
N LEU A 469 -5.92 -7.21 3.35
CA LEU A 469 -6.09 -6.15 2.35
C LEU A 469 -7.58 -5.84 2.05
N ASN A 470 -8.50 -6.67 2.50
CA ASN A 470 -9.96 -6.46 2.38
C ASN A 470 -10.53 -5.51 3.43
N TYR A 471 -9.80 -5.24 4.51
CA TYR A 471 -10.34 -4.52 5.66
C TYR A 471 -9.23 -3.74 6.35
N ILE A 472 -8.76 -2.68 5.69
CA ILE A 472 -7.74 -1.82 6.27
C ILE A 472 -8.40 -0.95 7.34
N ARG A 473 -7.88 -1.04 8.57
CA ARG A 473 -8.24 -0.15 9.68
C ARG A 473 -7.19 0.97 9.74
N ALA A 474 -7.65 2.21 9.82
CA ALA A 474 -6.78 3.36 10.07
C ALA A 474 -6.47 3.49 11.55
#